data_a7e3b860d8b39f9cd00f6589d93ebf26
#
_entry.id   a7e3b860d8b39f9cd00f6589d93ebf26
#
_cell.length_a   1.000
_cell.length_b   1.000
_cell.length_c   1.000
_cell.angle_alpha   90.00
_cell.angle_beta   90.00
_cell.angle_gamma   90.00
#
_symmetry.space_group_name_H-M   'P 1'
#
loop_
_entity.id
_entity.type
_entity.pdbx_description
1 polymer ?
#
loop_
_entity_poly.entity_id
_entity_poly.type
_entity_poly.pdbx_seq_one_letter_code
_entity_poly.pdbx_strand_id
1 'polypeptide(L)'
;YCRGGDGRAVLRSSVREFLAQEHMHALGVPTSRSLSLYVSKTEKVRRPWYSEGSRSRDPDTLVSEPVAISTRVAPSFIRVGQLELFGRRARKNEHPEAMVELEQIVRHLIEREYGTEIDAELALPNQVVGLAQAFRGRLTSLVANWVRVGFCQGNFNSDNCAAGGYTLDYGPFGFC
;
A
#
# COMPACT_ATOMS: atom_id res chain seq x y z
N TYR A 1 5.40 12.20 -10.58
CA TYR A 1 6.12 11.04 -11.13
C TYR A 1 5.17 9.86 -11.34
N CYS A 2 4.87 9.50 -12.59
CA CYS A 2 3.80 8.59 -12.96
C CYS A 2 4.27 7.29 -13.65
N ARG A 3 5.55 6.99 -13.65
CA ARG A 3 6.17 5.78 -14.27
C ARG A 3 5.69 5.56 -15.73
N GLY A 4 5.60 6.64 -16.53
CA GLY A 4 5.11 6.59 -17.92
C GLY A 4 3.58 6.60 -18.06
N GLY A 5 2.81 6.61 -16.99
CA GLY A 5 1.36 6.83 -17.02
C GLY A 5 0.97 8.30 -17.11
N ASP A 6 -0.30 8.57 -17.23
CA ASP A 6 -0.83 9.95 -17.30
C ASP A 6 -1.08 10.61 -15.93
N GLY A 7 -0.86 9.88 -14.84
CA GLY A 7 -1.06 10.37 -13.47
C GLY A 7 -2.53 10.61 -13.10
N ARG A 8 -3.46 10.03 -13.82
CA ARG A 8 -4.90 10.22 -13.60
C ARG A 8 -5.54 8.96 -13.01
N ALA A 9 -6.22 9.13 -11.88
CA ALA A 9 -7.15 8.13 -11.37
C ALA A 9 -8.52 8.31 -12.06
N VAL A 10 -9.19 7.21 -12.35
CA VAL A 10 -10.55 7.24 -12.91
C VAL A 10 -11.59 6.96 -11.84
N LEU A 11 -12.78 7.52 -12.01
CA LEU A 11 -13.86 7.42 -11.02
C LEU A 11 -14.18 5.97 -10.65
N ARG A 12 -14.27 5.08 -11.64
CA ARG A 12 -14.59 3.67 -11.43
C ARG A 12 -13.65 2.97 -10.45
N SER A 13 -12.34 3.11 -10.66
CA SER A 13 -11.35 2.50 -9.76
C SER A 13 -11.31 3.20 -8.40
N SER A 14 -11.50 4.51 -8.36
CA SER A 14 -11.50 5.29 -7.12
C SER A 14 -12.71 4.94 -6.23
N VAL A 15 -13.90 4.74 -6.81
CA VAL A 15 -15.09 4.25 -6.09
C VAL A 15 -14.85 2.84 -5.55
N ARG A 16 -14.28 1.96 -6.39
CA ARG A 16 -13.98 0.58 -5.99
C ARG A 16 -13.02 0.53 -4.80
N GLU A 17 -11.96 1.33 -4.84
CA GLU A 17 -11.00 1.45 -3.74
C GLU A 17 -11.64 2.01 -2.48
N PHE A 18 -12.41 3.10 -2.62
CA PHE A 18 -13.12 3.74 -1.50
C PHE A 18 -14.03 2.75 -0.76
N LEU A 19 -14.88 2.05 -1.52
CA LEU A 19 -15.82 1.08 -0.94
C LEU A 19 -15.11 -0.09 -0.27
N ALA A 20 -14.05 -0.61 -0.89
CA ALA A 20 -13.29 -1.73 -0.33
C ALA A 20 -12.60 -1.37 0.98
N GLN A 21 -12.00 -0.18 1.08
CA GLN A 21 -11.37 0.29 2.32
C GLN A 21 -12.38 0.35 3.48
N GLU A 22 -13.51 1.00 3.26
CA GLU A 22 -14.54 1.14 4.30
C GLU A 22 -15.23 -0.20 4.62
N HIS A 23 -15.42 -1.07 3.62
CA HIS A 23 -15.93 -2.41 3.83
C HIS A 23 -14.98 -3.26 4.70
N MET A 24 -13.70 -3.27 4.38
CA MET A 24 -12.69 -3.99 5.16
C MET A 24 -12.60 -3.46 6.59
N HIS A 25 -12.70 -2.16 6.78
CA HIS A 25 -12.79 -1.57 8.11
C HIS A 25 -14.03 -2.07 8.87
N ALA A 26 -15.21 -2.08 8.24
CA ALA A 26 -16.44 -2.58 8.84
C ALA A 26 -16.37 -4.07 9.21
N LEU A 27 -15.58 -4.86 8.48
CA LEU A 27 -15.29 -6.26 8.79
C LEU A 27 -14.23 -6.46 9.89
N GLY A 28 -13.71 -5.36 10.47
CA GLY A 28 -12.69 -5.40 11.53
C GLY A 28 -11.28 -5.76 11.02
N VAL A 29 -11.02 -5.62 9.71
CA VAL A 29 -9.68 -5.84 9.15
C VAL A 29 -8.87 -4.55 9.26
N PRO A 30 -7.63 -4.58 9.79
CA PRO A 30 -6.76 -3.42 9.81
C PRO A 30 -6.53 -2.88 8.39
N THR A 31 -6.85 -1.61 8.17
CA THR A 31 -6.81 -1.00 6.84
C THR A 31 -6.65 0.53 6.90
N SER A 32 -6.10 1.12 5.84
CA SER A 32 -6.26 2.54 5.58
C SER A 32 -7.74 2.89 5.40
N ARG A 33 -8.11 4.14 5.64
CA ARG A 33 -9.49 4.64 5.57
C ARG A 33 -9.64 5.60 4.39
N SER A 34 -10.84 5.71 3.88
CA SER A 34 -11.21 6.66 2.85
C SER A 34 -11.79 7.93 3.47
N LEU A 35 -11.17 9.08 3.23
CA LEU A 35 -11.62 10.37 3.74
C LEU A 35 -12.56 11.07 2.77
N SER A 36 -12.20 11.13 1.49
CA SER A 36 -12.98 11.85 0.47
C SER A 36 -12.78 11.26 -0.91
N LEU A 37 -13.77 11.48 -1.76
CA LEU A 37 -13.76 11.15 -3.18
C LEU A 37 -14.36 12.32 -3.96
N TYR A 38 -13.56 12.93 -4.81
CA TYR A 38 -13.98 13.99 -5.72
C TYR A 38 -13.93 13.51 -7.17
N VAL A 39 -14.89 13.93 -7.97
CA VAL A 39 -14.92 13.66 -9.40
C VAL A 39 -14.83 14.97 -10.20
N SER A 40 -14.05 14.97 -11.26
CA SER A 40 -14.00 16.09 -12.18
C SER A 40 -15.28 16.15 -13.02
N LYS A 41 -15.87 17.33 -13.14
CA LYS A 41 -17.03 17.57 -14.01
C LYS A 41 -16.65 17.69 -15.48
N THR A 42 -15.40 18.02 -15.77
CA THR A 42 -14.94 18.38 -17.12
C THR A 42 -13.83 17.47 -17.66
N GLU A 43 -12.91 17.05 -16.79
CA GLU A 43 -11.74 16.27 -17.21
C GLU A 43 -12.10 14.78 -17.34
N LYS A 44 -11.72 14.19 -18.46
CA LYS A 44 -11.90 12.77 -18.75
C LYS A 44 -10.64 12.21 -19.39
N VAL A 45 -10.43 10.91 -19.22
CA VAL A 45 -9.33 10.17 -19.84
C VAL A 45 -9.85 8.92 -20.53
N ARG A 46 -9.14 8.49 -21.58
CA ARG A 46 -9.48 7.25 -22.28
C ARG A 46 -8.80 6.08 -21.59
N ARG A 47 -9.57 5.03 -21.30
CA ARG A 47 -9.09 3.80 -20.67
C ARG A 47 -9.51 2.57 -21.47
N PRO A 48 -8.65 1.55 -21.51
CA PRO A 48 -8.97 0.27 -22.12
C PRO A 48 -10.23 -0.35 -21.50
N TRP A 49 -11.06 -0.91 -22.35
CA TRP A 49 -12.23 -1.69 -21.97
C TRP A 49 -12.21 -3.02 -22.68
N TYR A 50 -12.55 -4.07 -21.96
CA TYR A 50 -12.65 -5.43 -22.46
C TYR A 50 -14.11 -5.85 -22.43
N SER A 51 -14.60 -6.41 -23.53
CA SER A 51 -15.96 -6.94 -23.60
C SER A 51 -16.09 -8.14 -22.67
N GLU A 52 -17.29 -8.38 -22.17
CA GLU A 52 -17.57 -9.56 -21.33
C GLU A 52 -17.24 -10.85 -22.11
N GLY A 53 -16.47 -11.73 -21.49
CA GLY A 53 -15.99 -12.97 -22.10
C GLY A 53 -14.82 -12.83 -23.07
N SER A 54 -14.30 -11.61 -23.32
CA SER A 54 -13.10 -11.42 -24.13
C SER A 54 -11.89 -12.14 -23.53
N ARG A 55 -11.17 -12.88 -24.38
CA ARG A 55 -9.89 -13.51 -24.06
C ARG A 55 -8.71 -12.78 -24.69
N SER A 56 -8.96 -11.66 -25.36
CA SER A 56 -7.91 -10.83 -25.97
C SER A 56 -7.04 -10.19 -24.91
N ARG A 57 -5.75 -10.05 -25.20
CA ARG A 57 -4.82 -9.25 -24.40
C ARG A 57 -4.92 -7.76 -24.76
N ASP A 58 -5.40 -7.47 -25.96
CA ASP A 58 -5.62 -6.12 -26.43
C ASP A 58 -7.03 -5.66 -26.05
N PRO A 59 -7.20 -4.38 -25.66
CA PRO A 59 -8.52 -3.87 -25.32
C PRO A 59 -9.41 -3.80 -26.56
N ASP A 60 -10.69 -4.21 -26.44
CA ASP A 60 -11.64 -4.15 -27.54
C ASP A 60 -11.96 -2.71 -27.93
N THR A 61 -11.94 -1.80 -26.96
CA THR A 61 -12.24 -0.39 -27.16
C THR A 61 -11.59 0.49 -26.09
N LEU A 62 -11.64 1.79 -26.34
CA LEU A 62 -11.25 2.80 -25.33
C LEU A 62 -12.49 3.57 -24.91
N VAL A 63 -12.84 3.52 -23.64
CA VAL A 63 -13.93 4.30 -23.07
C VAL A 63 -13.42 5.59 -22.43
N SER A 64 -14.23 6.65 -22.53
CA SER A 64 -13.95 7.93 -21.89
C SER A 64 -14.50 7.90 -20.47
N GLU A 65 -13.62 7.99 -19.46
CA GLU A 65 -13.98 7.94 -18.05
C GLU A 65 -13.66 9.26 -17.34
N PRO A 66 -14.51 9.75 -16.44
CA PRO A 66 -14.20 10.92 -15.64
C PRO A 66 -13.04 10.61 -14.69
N VAL A 67 -12.17 11.61 -14.46
CA VAL A 67 -11.10 11.51 -13.49
C VAL A 67 -11.59 11.83 -12.08
N ALA A 68 -10.92 11.26 -11.07
CA ALA A 68 -11.27 11.43 -9.68
C ALA A 68 -10.03 11.64 -8.81
N ILE A 69 -10.25 12.18 -7.62
CA ILE A 69 -9.27 12.29 -6.54
C ILE A 69 -9.86 11.56 -5.34
N SER A 70 -9.18 10.50 -4.89
CA SER A 70 -9.50 9.85 -3.62
C SER A 70 -8.44 10.18 -2.58
N THR A 71 -8.85 10.46 -1.37
CA THR A 71 -7.96 10.75 -0.24
C THR A 71 -8.02 9.60 0.75
N ARG A 72 -6.86 9.02 1.03
CA ARG A 72 -6.69 7.96 2.05
C ARG A 72 -6.10 8.54 3.33
N VAL A 73 -6.48 7.95 4.46
CA VAL A 73 -5.95 8.26 5.79
C VAL A 73 -5.45 6.98 6.44
N ALA A 74 -4.29 7.05 7.04
CA ALA A 74 -3.70 5.99 7.84
C ALA A 74 -2.76 6.59 8.90
N PRO A 75 -2.38 5.86 9.96
CA PRO A 75 -1.41 6.33 10.94
C PRO A 75 -0.07 6.70 10.29
N SER A 76 0.33 5.95 9.26
CA SER A 76 1.53 6.18 8.47
C SER A 76 1.35 5.60 7.07
N PHE A 77 2.22 6.00 6.14
CA PHE A 77 2.29 5.43 4.79
C PHE A 77 3.66 4.82 4.49
N ILE A 78 4.42 4.50 5.54
CA ILE A 78 5.70 3.80 5.39
C ILE A 78 5.44 2.39 4.86
N ARG A 79 6.15 2.02 3.79
CA ARG A 79 6.02 0.75 3.10
C ARG A 79 7.29 -0.07 3.23
N VAL A 80 7.16 -1.38 3.19
CA VAL A 80 8.32 -2.29 3.18
C VAL A 80 9.28 -1.95 2.03
N GLY A 81 8.76 -1.50 0.88
CA GLY A 81 9.55 -1.06 -0.27
C GLY A 81 10.50 0.10 0.02
N GLN A 82 10.17 0.98 0.98
CA GLN A 82 11.10 2.04 1.41
C GLN A 82 12.31 1.43 2.15
N LEU A 83 12.07 0.50 3.07
CA LEU A 83 13.17 -0.21 3.75
C LEU A 83 14.02 -1.00 2.76
N GLU A 84 13.38 -1.65 1.79
CA GLU A 84 14.07 -2.37 0.71
C GLU A 84 14.96 -1.44 -0.13
N LEU A 85 14.46 -0.24 -0.47
CA LEU A 85 15.22 0.77 -1.20
C LEU A 85 16.48 1.19 -0.45
N PHE A 86 16.34 1.62 0.80
CA PHE A 86 17.47 2.06 1.61
C PHE A 86 18.44 0.90 1.94
N GLY A 87 17.90 -0.30 2.22
CA GLY A 87 18.71 -1.51 2.40
C GLY A 87 19.52 -1.89 1.16
N ARG A 88 18.96 -1.70 -0.04
CA ARG A 88 19.68 -1.92 -1.31
C ARG A 88 20.79 -0.89 -1.52
N ARG A 89 20.51 0.40 -1.26
CA ARG A 89 21.51 1.47 -1.35
C ARG A 89 22.68 1.23 -0.42
N ALA A 90 22.40 0.88 0.84
CA ALA A 90 23.43 0.58 1.84
C ALA A 90 24.30 -0.62 1.43
N ARG A 91 23.69 -1.73 0.97
CA ARG A 91 24.45 -2.91 0.50
C ARG A 91 25.33 -2.63 -0.71
N LYS A 92 24.93 -1.70 -1.56
CA LYS A 92 25.70 -1.33 -2.77
C LYS A 92 26.69 -0.20 -2.52
N ASN A 93 26.72 0.39 -1.34
CA ASN A 93 27.48 1.61 -1.05
C ASN A 93 27.25 2.70 -2.10
N GLU A 94 25.97 2.96 -2.45
CA GLU A 94 25.61 3.88 -3.53
C GLU A 94 26.12 5.31 -3.28
N HIS A 95 26.24 5.72 -2.01
CA HIS A 95 26.84 6.98 -1.58
C HIS A 95 27.26 6.89 -0.09
N PRO A 96 28.09 7.82 0.42
CA PRO A 96 28.66 7.73 1.77
C PRO A 96 27.63 7.64 2.89
N GLU A 97 26.48 8.30 2.75
CA GLU A 97 25.42 8.37 3.76
C GLU A 97 24.40 7.23 3.69
N ALA A 98 24.54 6.27 2.75
CA ALA A 98 23.51 5.26 2.50
C ALA A 98 23.19 4.38 3.72
N MET A 99 24.17 4.08 4.57
CA MET A 99 23.95 3.34 5.80
C MET A 99 23.24 4.19 6.87
N VAL A 100 23.59 5.47 6.95
CA VAL A 100 22.96 6.43 7.88
C VAL A 100 21.49 6.62 7.50
N GLU A 101 21.17 6.75 6.22
CA GLU A 101 19.78 6.83 5.73
C GLU A 101 18.98 5.58 6.07
N LEU A 102 19.58 4.39 5.93
CA LEU A 102 18.93 3.13 6.33
C LEU A 102 18.63 3.10 7.83
N GLU A 103 19.58 3.51 8.66
CA GLU A 103 19.36 3.59 10.11
C GLU A 103 18.26 4.57 10.46
N GLN A 104 18.25 5.76 9.84
CA GLN A 104 17.24 6.77 10.09
C GLN A 104 15.81 6.29 9.77
N ILE A 105 15.60 5.65 8.61
CA ILE A 105 14.26 5.13 8.26
C ILE A 105 13.83 3.99 9.17
N VAL A 106 14.75 3.14 9.64
CA VAL A 106 14.45 2.07 10.59
C VAL A 106 14.04 2.65 11.95
N ARG A 107 14.81 3.60 12.48
CA ARG A 107 14.48 4.28 13.75
C ARG A 107 13.14 5.01 13.66
N HIS A 108 12.92 5.73 12.58
CA HIS A 108 11.65 6.43 12.34
C HIS A 108 10.46 5.46 12.29
N LEU A 109 10.62 4.30 11.63
CA LEU A 109 9.58 3.27 11.60
C LEU A 109 9.31 2.71 13.00
N ILE A 110 10.35 2.40 13.77
CA ILE A 110 10.19 1.89 15.14
C ILE A 110 9.45 2.90 16.01
N GLU A 111 9.90 4.14 16.03
CA GLU A 111 9.28 5.22 16.82
C GLU A 111 7.81 5.42 16.45
N ARG A 112 7.51 5.49 15.14
CA ARG A 112 6.18 5.83 14.65
C ARG A 112 5.17 4.70 14.77
N GLU A 113 5.57 3.46 14.50
CA GLU A 113 4.63 2.34 14.39
C GLU A 113 4.75 1.31 15.52
N TYR A 114 5.91 1.25 16.16
CA TYR A 114 6.26 0.19 17.10
C TYR A 114 6.76 0.71 18.45
N GLY A 115 6.66 2.00 18.71
CA GLY A 115 7.19 2.64 19.93
C GLY A 115 6.59 2.12 21.24
N THR A 116 5.43 1.46 21.19
CA THR A 116 4.83 0.78 22.35
C THR A 116 5.22 -0.69 22.49
N GLU A 117 5.82 -1.28 21.46
CA GLU A 117 6.17 -2.71 21.39
C GLU A 117 7.67 -2.95 21.51
N ILE A 118 8.48 -1.94 21.17
CA ILE A 118 9.95 -2.04 21.15
C ILE A 118 10.52 -1.03 22.12
N ASP A 119 11.30 -1.52 23.07
CA ASP A 119 12.00 -0.68 24.05
C ASP A 119 13.07 0.19 23.35
N ALA A 120 12.94 1.50 23.51
CA ALA A 120 13.84 2.49 22.90
C ALA A 120 15.26 2.47 23.53
N GLU A 121 15.41 1.94 24.73
CA GLU A 121 16.70 1.86 25.43
C GLU A 121 17.58 0.69 24.93
N LEU A 122 17.02 -0.23 24.17
CA LEU A 122 17.77 -1.33 23.58
C LEU A 122 18.78 -0.85 22.54
N ALA A 123 19.91 -1.55 22.43
CA ALA A 123 20.82 -1.34 21.30
C ALA A 123 20.10 -1.59 19.96
N LEU A 124 20.44 -0.79 18.93
CA LEU A 124 19.78 -0.84 17.63
C LEU A 124 19.65 -2.26 17.03
N PRO A 125 20.66 -3.14 17.09
CA PRO A 125 20.50 -4.51 16.57
C PRO A 125 19.34 -5.28 17.24
N ASN A 126 19.15 -5.09 18.56
CA ASN A 126 18.04 -5.71 19.28
C ASN A 126 16.69 -5.10 18.93
N GLN A 127 16.65 -3.77 18.73
CA GLN A 127 15.45 -3.09 18.24
C GLN A 127 15.05 -3.62 16.84
N VAL A 128 16.01 -3.85 15.95
CA VAL A 128 15.77 -4.39 14.59
C VAL A 128 15.21 -5.82 14.65
N VAL A 129 15.73 -6.66 15.55
CA VAL A 129 15.19 -8.01 15.79
C VAL A 129 13.75 -7.91 16.33
N GLY A 130 13.51 -7.03 17.29
CA GLY A 130 12.18 -6.75 17.82
C GLY A 130 11.20 -6.29 16.73
N LEU A 131 11.64 -5.37 15.87
CA LEU A 131 10.87 -4.90 14.72
C LEU A 131 10.48 -6.05 13.78
N ALA A 132 11.43 -6.91 13.42
CA ALA A 132 11.16 -8.04 12.55
C ALA A 132 10.13 -9.02 13.16
N GLN A 133 10.22 -9.27 14.48
CA GLN A 133 9.28 -10.15 15.18
C GLN A 133 7.88 -9.52 15.29
N ALA A 134 7.79 -8.24 15.65
CA ALA A 134 6.52 -7.51 15.76
C ALA A 134 5.83 -7.38 14.39
N PHE A 135 6.58 -7.01 13.35
CA PHE A 135 6.06 -6.93 11.98
C PHE A 135 5.56 -8.29 11.49
N ARG A 136 6.31 -9.38 11.72
CA ARG A 136 5.85 -10.74 11.40
C ARG A 136 4.51 -11.05 12.06
N GLY A 137 4.35 -10.73 13.34
CA GLY A 137 3.11 -10.94 14.08
C GLY A 137 1.94 -10.17 13.46
N ARG A 138 2.12 -8.87 13.20
CA ARG A 138 1.11 -8.02 12.59
C ARG A 138 0.73 -8.48 11.18
N LEU A 139 1.72 -8.82 10.34
CA LEU A 139 1.48 -9.27 8.98
C LEU A 139 0.77 -10.63 8.95
N THR A 140 1.15 -11.56 9.82
CA THR A 140 0.46 -12.85 9.95
C THR A 140 -1.01 -12.66 10.34
N SER A 141 -1.28 -11.81 11.32
CA SER A 141 -2.65 -11.46 11.73
C SER A 141 -3.44 -10.81 10.59
N LEU A 142 -2.81 -9.89 9.84
CA LEU A 142 -3.45 -9.23 8.71
C LEU A 142 -3.85 -10.24 7.62
N VAL A 143 -2.93 -11.12 7.21
CA VAL A 143 -3.21 -12.14 6.19
C VAL A 143 -4.27 -13.14 6.66
N ALA A 144 -4.25 -13.54 7.92
CA ALA A 144 -5.31 -14.37 8.50
C ALA A 144 -6.69 -13.70 8.43
N ASN A 145 -6.75 -12.38 8.68
CA ASN A 145 -7.98 -11.60 8.53
C ASN A 145 -8.42 -11.49 7.07
N TRP A 146 -7.50 -11.33 6.12
CA TRP A 146 -7.85 -11.37 4.69
C TRP A 146 -8.50 -12.70 4.32
N VAL A 147 -7.89 -13.82 4.72
CA VAL A 147 -8.45 -15.17 4.48
C VAL A 147 -9.82 -15.31 5.13
N ARG A 148 -9.99 -14.85 6.37
CA ARG A 148 -11.26 -14.90 7.11
C ARG A 148 -12.42 -14.24 6.36
N VAL A 149 -12.15 -13.12 5.67
CA VAL A 149 -13.19 -12.36 4.95
C VAL A 149 -13.20 -12.65 3.43
N GLY A 150 -12.40 -13.60 2.96
CA GLY A 150 -12.29 -13.94 1.53
C GLY A 150 -11.59 -12.90 0.69
N PHE A 151 -10.83 -11.96 1.29
CA PHE A 151 -10.12 -10.92 0.53
C PHE A 151 -8.85 -11.47 -0.10
N CYS A 152 -8.73 -11.31 -1.42
CA CYS A 152 -7.55 -11.65 -2.20
C CYS A 152 -6.88 -10.37 -2.69
N GLN A 153 -5.72 -10.04 -2.13
CA GLN A 153 -4.90 -8.93 -2.58
C GLN A 153 -4.12 -9.35 -3.85
N GLY A 154 -4.51 -8.82 -5.01
CA GLY A 154 -4.01 -9.26 -6.32
C GLY A 154 -2.66 -8.64 -6.73
N ASN A 155 -2.08 -7.75 -5.92
CA ASN A 155 -0.80 -7.07 -6.21
C ASN A 155 0.01 -6.83 -4.94
N PHE A 156 0.19 -7.90 -4.15
CA PHE A 156 0.91 -7.80 -2.89
C PHE A 156 2.43 -7.92 -3.11
N ASN A 157 3.09 -6.79 -3.00
CA ASN A 157 4.55 -6.65 -3.09
C ASN A 157 5.02 -5.64 -2.04
N SER A 158 6.33 -5.39 -1.96
CA SER A 158 6.91 -4.49 -0.96
C SER A 158 6.37 -3.05 -1.02
N ASP A 159 5.99 -2.57 -2.21
CA ASP A 159 5.43 -1.22 -2.39
C ASP A 159 3.96 -1.13 -1.95
N ASN A 160 3.27 -2.26 -1.82
CA ASN A 160 1.86 -2.35 -1.41
C ASN A 160 1.70 -2.99 -0.01
N CYS A 161 2.80 -3.18 0.70
CA CYS A 161 2.85 -3.70 2.05
C CYS A 161 3.15 -2.56 3.04
N ALA A 162 2.16 -2.17 3.85
CA ALA A 162 2.37 -1.21 4.92
C ALA A 162 3.30 -1.78 5.97
N ALA A 163 4.35 -1.04 6.33
CA ALA A 163 5.27 -1.45 7.38
C ALA A 163 4.62 -1.49 8.78
N GLY A 164 3.48 -0.83 8.96
CA GLY A 164 2.65 -0.90 10.16
C GLY A 164 1.74 -2.15 10.25
N GLY A 165 1.66 -2.99 9.20
CA GLY A 165 0.90 -4.23 9.22
C GLY A 165 -0.61 -4.08 9.02
N TYR A 166 -1.06 -3.22 8.12
CA TYR A 166 -2.46 -3.05 7.74
C TYR A 166 -2.62 -3.03 6.21
N THR A 167 -3.85 -3.22 5.72
CA THR A 167 -4.13 -3.17 4.28
C THR A 167 -3.98 -1.76 3.76
N LEU A 168 -3.02 -1.55 2.86
CA LEU A 168 -2.68 -0.23 2.34
C LEU A 168 -3.21 -0.01 0.92
N ASP A 169 -3.27 -1.04 0.11
CA ASP A 169 -3.55 -0.96 -1.32
C ASP A 169 -4.77 -1.78 -1.72
N TYR A 170 -5.60 -1.18 -2.57
CA TYR A 170 -6.78 -1.78 -3.17
C TYR A 170 -6.78 -1.60 -4.70
N GLY A 171 -5.63 -1.80 -5.32
CA GLY A 171 -5.50 -1.90 -6.76
C GLY A 171 -6.23 -3.15 -7.30
N PRO A 172 -5.55 -4.13 -7.91
CA PRO A 172 -6.18 -5.39 -8.27
C PRO A 172 -6.49 -6.23 -7.02
N PHE A 173 -7.74 -6.37 -6.67
CA PHE A 173 -8.19 -7.24 -5.57
C PHE A 173 -9.48 -7.97 -5.94
N GLY A 174 -9.84 -8.99 -5.19
CA GLY A 174 -11.12 -9.71 -5.28
C GLY A 174 -11.58 -10.20 -3.92
N PHE A 175 -12.82 -10.66 -3.88
CA PHE A 175 -13.37 -11.45 -2.78
C PHE A 175 -13.78 -12.81 -3.33
N CYS A 176 -13.48 -13.88 -2.57
CA CYS A 176 -13.88 -15.27 -2.88
C CYS A 176 -15.13 -15.66 -2.12
#